data_4a24c1ce9480fe31b36f959cc5deda9d
#
_entry.id   4a24c1ce9480fe31b36f959cc5deda9d
#
_cell.length_a   1.000
_cell.length_b   1.000
_cell.length_c   1.000
_cell.angle_alpha   90.00
_cell.angle_beta   90.00
_cell.angle_gamma   90.00
#
_symmetry.space_group_name_H-M   'P 1'
#
loop_
_entity.id
_entity.type
_entity.pdbx_description
1 polymer ?
#
loop_
_entity_poly.entity_id
_entity_poly.type
_entity_poly.pdbx_seq_one_letter_code
_entity_poly.pdbx_strand_id
1 'polypeptide(L)'
;MESVYLETTVISYLVARPSRDVIVAGHQQTTQDWWANRRGQFECSVSQVVIDEASVGDPLEVQKRLAIIGGLPTLAITDDANALTKAIMAAGILPPHVVRDAAHVAVAAVHAVDYLLRRIQEFV
;
A
#
# COMPACT_ATOMS: atom_id res chain seq x y z
N MET A 1 10.15 7.66 -15.65
CA MET A 1 10.28 6.82 -14.43
C MET A 1 9.11 5.87 -14.34
N GLU A 2 9.38 4.66 -13.91
CA GLU A 2 8.30 3.71 -13.64
C GLU A 2 7.51 4.13 -12.41
N SER A 3 6.22 3.80 -12.39
CA SER A 3 5.30 4.15 -11.31
C SER A 3 5.09 2.97 -10.37
N VAL A 4 5.00 3.28 -9.08
CA VAL A 4 4.76 2.31 -8.02
C VAL A 4 3.61 2.79 -7.15
N TYR A 5 2.61 1.94 -6.97
CA TYR A 5 1.54 2.15 -6.00
C TYR A 5 1.94 1.48 -4.69
N LEU A 6 1.90 2.23 -3.59
CA LEU A 6 2.28 1.73 -2.27
C LEU A 6 1.04 1.32 -1.48
N GLU A 7 0.97 0.05 -1.15
CA GLU A 7 -0.08 -0.49 -0.30
C GLU A 7 0.20 -0.09 1.17
N THR A 8 -0.83 -0.08 1.98
CA THR A 8 -0.80 0.48 3.35
C THR A 8 0.26 -0.16 4.25
N THR A 9 0.50 -1.48 4.10
CA THR A 9 1.49 -2.18 4.92
C THR A 9 2.90 -1.64 4.68
N VAL A 10 3.21 -1.21 3.45
CA VAL A 10 4.50 -0.59 3.14
C VAL A 10 4.67 0.68 3.96
N ILE A 11 3.66 1.54 3.98
CA ILE A 11 3.68 2.78 4.76
C ILE A 11 3.86 2.49 6.25
N SER A 12 3.13 1.51 6.76
CA SER A 12 3.21 1.13 8.17
C SER A 12 4.61 0.65 8.55
N TYR A 13 5.24 -0.14 7.71
CA TYR A 13 6.60 -0.65 7.95
C TYR A 13 7.66 0.46 7.94
N LEU A 14 7.43 1.54 7.19
CA LEU A 14 8.38 2.66 7.15
C LEU A 14 8.46 3.41 8.47
N VAL A 15 7.39 3.45 9.25
CA VAL A 15 7.30 4.27 10.46
C VAL A 15 7.22 3.45 11.75
N ALA A 16 6.95 2.15 11.66
CA ALA A 16 6.77 1.29 12.82
C ALA A 16 8.07 1.13 13.60
N ARG A 17 7.93 0.95 14.92
CA ARG A 17 9.05 0.50 15.74
C ARG A 17 9.46 -0.91 15.32
N PRO A 18 10.75 -1.27 15.48
CA PRO A 18 11.18 -2.63 15.17
C PRO A 18 10.34 -3.67 15.90
N SER A 19 9.81 -4.64 15.15
CA SER A 19 9.03 -5.72 15.72
C SER A 19 9.91 -6.63 16.57
N ARG A 20 9.30 -7.25 17.59
CA ARG A 20 9.96 -8.33 18.35
C ARG A 20 10.00 -9.63 17.56
N ASP A 21 9.11 -9.79 16.60
CA ASP A 21 9.15 -10.91 15.66
C ASP A 21 10.28 -10.64 14.66
N VAL A 22 11.26 -11.54 14.63
CA VAL A 22 12.47 -11.40 13.81
C VAL A 22 12.13 -11.34 12.31
N ILE A 23 11.15 -12.13 11.87
CA ILE A 23 10.74 -12.16 10.47
C ILE A 23 10.10 -10.82 10.08
N VAL A 24 9.18 -10.32 10.89
CA VAL A 24 8.55 -9.03 10.66
C VAL A 24 9.58 -7.90 10.70
N ALA A 25 10.49 -7.93 11.66
CA ALA A 25 11.57 -6.93 11.76
C ALA A 25 12.43 -6.93 10.49
N GLY A 26 12.73 -8.10 9.94
CA GLY A 26 13.45 -8.22 8.67
C GLY A 26 12.71 -7.59 7.50
N HIS A 27 11.40 -7.79 7.42
CA HIS A 27 10.57 -7.17 6.37
C HIS A 27 10.48 -5.66 6.53
N GLN A 28 10.38 -5.16 7.76
CA GLN A 28 10.43 -3.74 8.04
C GLN A 28 11.75 -3.13 7.57
N GLN A 29 12.86 -3.78 7.87
CA GLN A 29 14.19 -3.31 7.46
C GLN A 29 14.34 -3.31 5.95
N THR A 30 13.90 -4.35 5.27
CA THR A 30 13.93 -4.43 3.80
C THR A 30 13.11 -3.29 3.18
N THR A 31 11.94 -3.00 3.74
CA THR A 31 11.08 -1.90 3.28
C THR A 31 11.76 -0.55 3.47
N GLN A 32 12.38 -0.34 4.64
CA GLN A 32 13.10 0.90 4.93
C GLN A 32 14.32 1.08 4.02
N ASP A 33 15.04 0.01 3.73
CA ASP A 33 16.17 0.04 2.80
C ASP A 33 15.72 0.39 1.38
N TRP A 34 14.62 -0.19 0.92
CA TRP A 34 14.05 0.14 -0.38
C TRP A 34 13.67 1.61 -0.46
N TRP A 35 13.00 2.11 0.56
CA TRP A 35 12.60 3.51 0.63
C TRP A 35 13.81 4.46 0.58
N ALA A 36 14.83 4.16 1.35
CA ALA A 36 16.02 4.99 1.41
C ALA A 36 16.84 4.97 0.12
N ASN A 37 16.92 3.81 -0.54
CA ASN A 37 17.88 3.59 -1.64
C ASN A 37 17.24 3.54 -3.02
N ARG A 38 15.97 3.16 -3.12
CA ARG A 38 15.31 2.92 -4.41
C ARG A 38 14.13 3.81 -4.72
N ARG A 39 13.52 4.41 -3.72
CA ARG A 39 12.33 5.24 -3.88
C ARG A 39 12.48 6.32 -4.94
N GLY A 40 13.64 6.99 -4.99
CA GLY A 40 13.91 8.08 -5.92
C GLY A 40 13.93 7.67 -7.40
N GLN A 41 13.96 6.37 -7.67
CA GLN A 41 13.94 5.83 -9.03
C GLN A 41 12.52 5.60 -9.56
N PHE A 42 11.51 5.84 -8.74
CA PHE A 42 10.11 5.55 -9.06
C PHE A 42 9.22 6.74 -8.76
N GLU A 43 8.10 6.81 -9.49
CA GLU A 43 6.99 7.68 -9.15
C GLU A 43 6.08 6.92 -8.18
N CYS A 44 6.21 7.21 -6.89
CA CYS A 44 5.42 6.56 -5.85
C CYS A 44 4.08 7.26 -5.65
N SER A 45 3.02 6.49 -5.47
CA SER A 45 1.67 7.01 -5.25
C SER A 45 0.90 6.14 -4.26
N VAL A 46 -0.15 6.70 -3.71
CA VAL A 46 -1.11 6.02 -2.83
C VAL A 46 -2.52 6.32 -3.33
N SER A 47 -3.54 5.90 -2.59
CA SER A 47 -4.93 6.24 -2.86
C SER A 47 -5.67 6.55 -1.57
N GLN A 48 -6.93 6.93 -1.67
CA GLN A 48 -7.78 7.14 -0.50
C GLN A 48 -7.93 5.88 0.34
N VAL A 49 -7.88 4.70 -0.28
CA VAL A 49 -7.91 3.42 0.46
C VAL A 49 -6.74 3.34 1.44
N VAL A 50 -5.54 3.72 0.99
CA VAL A 50 -4.35 3.76 1.85
C VAL A 50 -4.52 4.78 2.98
N ILE A 51 -5.04 5.96 2.68
CA ILE A 51 -5.27 7.01 3.67
C ILE A 51 -6.24 6.53 4.74
N ASP A 52 -7.35 5.92 4.33
CA ASP A 52 -8.36 5.42 5.25
C ASP A 52 -7.80 4.33 6.18
N GLU A 53 -7.07 3.37 5.63
CA GLU A 53 -6.45 2.32 6.42
C GLU A 53 -5.36 2.86 7.35
N ALA A 54 -4.56 3.81 6.88
CA ALA A 54 -3.48 4.43 7.66
C ALA A 54 -3.98 5.31 8.78
N SER A 55 -5.25 5.72 8.73
CA SER A 55 -5.87 6.62 9.71
C SER A 55 -6.43 5.90 10.92
N VAL A 56 -6.29 4.58 10.99
CA VAL A 56 -6.83 3.75 12.09
C VAL A 56 -5.68 3.28 12.99
N GLY A 57 -5.91 3.32 14.29
CA GLY A 57 -4.98 2.78 15.28
C GLY A 57 -4.41 3.84 16.22
N ASP A 58 -3.22 3.59 16.75
CA ASP A 58 -2.55 4.49 17.69
C ASP A 58 -2.33 5.87 17.06
N PRO A 59 -2.77 6.97 17.73
CA PRO A 59 -2.67 8.32 17.17
C PRO A 59 -1.26 8.74 16.77
N LEU A 60 -0.23 8.34 17.51
CA LEU A 60 1.14 8.69 17.16
C LEU A 60 1.61 7.97 15.90
N GLU A 61 1.25 6.70 15.76
CA GLU A 61 1.57 5.93 14.54
C GLU A 61 0.79 6.44 13.34
N VAL A 62 -0.49 6.80 13.53
CA VAL A 62 -1.30 7.44 12.48
C VAL A 62 -0.63 8.71 11.97
N GLN A 63 -0.16 9.58 12.89
CA GLN A 63 0.54 10.81 12.50
C GLN A 63 1.77 10.53 11.64
N LYS A 64 2.56 9.55 12.01
CA LYS A 64 3.77 9.19 11.27
C LYS A 64 3.43 8.67 9.86
N ARG A 65 2.42 7.81 9.77
CA ARG A 65 1.95 7.29 8.47
C ARG A 65 1.43 8.40 7.57
N LEU A 66 0.60 9.27 8.10
CA LEU A 66 0.02 10.37 7.32
C LEU A 66 1.08 11.39 6.89
N ALA A 67 2.15 11.56 7.67
CA ALA A 67 3.26 12.41 7.28
C ALA A 67 3.98 11.88 6.03
N ILE A 68 4.18 10.56 5.94
CA ILE A 68 4.73 9.93 4.73
C ILE A 68 3.78 10.12 3.55
N ILE A 69 2.50 9.81 3.73
CA ILE A 69 1.47 9.89 2.69
C ILE A 69 1.32 11.31 2.15
N GLY A 70 1.43 12.31 3.02
CA GLY A 70 1.29 13.71 2.65
C GLY A 70 2.29 14.20 1.60
N GLY A 71 3.41 13.53 1.45
CA GLY A 71 4.40 13.83 0.42
C GLY A 71 4.19 13.08 -0.90
N LEU A 72 3.13 12.28 -1.02
CA LEU A 72 2.91 11.41 -2.17
C LEU A 72 1.63 11.81 -2.93
N PRO A 73 1.63 11.67 -4.28
CA PRO A 73 0.40 11.81 -5.05
C PRO A 73 -0.65 10.79 -4.63
N THR A 74 -1.91 11.23 -4.60
CA THR A 74 -3.05 10.37 -4.27
C THR A 74 -3.85 10.08 -5.54
N LEU A 75 -3.89 8.82 -5.94
CA LEU A 75 -4.66 8.37 -7.10
C LEU A 75 -6.15 8.35 -6.74
N ALA A 76 -6.99 8.85 -7.64
CA ALA A 76 -8.43 8.89 -7.43
C ALA A 76 -9.05 7.49 -7.47
N ILE A 77 -10.03 7.25 -6.60
CA ILE A 77 -10.87 6.06 -6.68
C ILE A 77 -12.02 6.39 -7.64
N THR A 78 -11.83 6.02 -8.90
CA THR A 78 -12.80 6.30 -9.96
C THR A 78 -13.94 5.30 -9.95
N ASP A 79 -15.01 5.61 -10.72
CA ASP A 79 -16.11 4.66 -10.93
C ASP A 79 -15.60 3.37 -11.58
N ASP A 80 -14.63 3.46 -12.49
CA ASP A 80 -14.01 2.30 -13.11
C ASP A 80 -13.25 1.44 -12.08
N ALA A 81 -12.55 2.07 -11.14
CA ALA A 81 -11.88 1.35 -10.07
C ALA A 81 -12.88 0.64 -9.15
N ASN A 82 -13.99 1.29 -8.80
CA ASN A 82 -15.05 0.68 -8.01
C ASN A 82 -15.70 -0.49 -8.74
N ALA A 83 -15.97 -0.34 -10.04
CA ALA A 83 -16.52 -1.40 -10.85
C ALA A 83 -15.58 -2.61 -10.93
N LEU A 84 -14.28 -2.36 -11.09
CA LEU A 84 -13.29 -3.43 -11.15
C LEU A 84 -13.15 -4.13 -9.79
N THR A 85 -13.20 -3.40 -8.68
CA THR A 85 -13.20 -3.99 -7.34
C THR A 85 -14.37 -4.97 -7.18
N LYS A 86 -15.57 -4.55 -7.59
CA LYS A 86 -16.76 -5.40 -7.55
C LYS A 86 -16.62 -6.64 -8.43
N ALA A 87 -16.05 -6.47 -9.62
CA ALA A 87 -15.82 -7.58 -10.54
C ALA A 87 -14.82 -8.60 -9.97
N ILE A 88 -13.74 -8.14 -9.35
CA ILE A 88 -12.74 -9.00 -8.71
C ILE A 88 -13.40 -9.81 -7.58
N MET A 89 -14.20 -9.15 -6.74
CA MET A 89 -14.88 -9.83 -5.63
C MET A 89 -15.93 -10.82 -6.14
N ALA A 90 -16.67 -10.46 -7.19
CA ALA A 90 -17.70 -11.32 -7.78
C ALA A 90 -17.11 -12.55 -8.46
N ALA A 91 -15.87 -12.48 -8.93
CA ALA A 91 -15.18 -13.64 -9.53
C ALA A 91 -14.83 -14.73 -8.51
N GLY A 92 -14.93 -14.44 -7.21
CA GLY A 92 -14.69 -15.43 -6.15
C GLY A 92 -13.23 -15.83 -5.98
N ILE A 93 -12.30 -15.07 -6.55
CA ILE A 93 -10.86 -15.36 -6.47
C ILE A 93 -10.34 -15.04 -5.08
N LEU A 94 -10.88 -14.01 -4.44
CA LEU A 94 -10.48 -13.55 -3.11
C LEU A 94 -11.58 -13.80 -2.08
N PRO A 95 -11.21 -14.09 -0.80
CA PRO A 95 -12.19 -14.18 0.27
C PRO A 95 -12.97 -12.87 0.45
N PRO A 96 -14.24 -12.91 0.90
CA PRO A 96 -15.07 -11.69 1.04
C PRO A 96 -14.49 -10.62 1.95
N HIS A 97 -13.67 -11.00 2.93
CA HIS A 97 -13.10 -10.05 3.89
C HIS A 97 -11.92 -9.25 3.35
N VAL A 98 -11.41 -9.55 2.15
CA VAL A 98 -10.26 -8.85 1.57
C VAL A 98 -10.66 -7.84 0.49
N VAL A 99 -11.84 -7.23 0.64
CA VAL A 99 -12.33 -6.23 -0.32
C VAL A 99 -11.37 -5.04 -0.49
N ARG A 100 -10.65 -4.65 0.58
CA ARG A 100 -9.68 -3.56 0.50
C ARG A 100 -8.47 -3.95 -0.34
N ASP A 101 -8.03 -5.20 -0.26
CA ASP A 101 -6.96 -5.70 -1.11
C ASP A 101 -7.37 -5.65 -2.59
N ALA A 102 -8.61 -6.05 -2.89
CA ALA A 102 -9.16 -5.92 -4.23
C ALA A 102 -9.21 -4.46 -4.69
N ALA A 103 -9.56 -3.54 -3.79
CA ALA A 103 -9.59 -2.10 -4.10
C ALA A 103 -8.19 -1.56 -4.45
N HIS A 104 -7.15 -1.97 -3.73
CA HIS A 104 -5.78 -1.58 -4.07
C HIS A 104 -5.39 -2.05 -5.47
N VAL A 105 -5.68 -3.30 -5.79
CA VAL A 105 -5.40 -3.87 -7.12
C VAL A 105 -6.16 -3.11 -8.20
N ALA A 106 -7.44 -2.83 -7.95
CA ALA A 106 -8.29 -2.15 -8.92
C ALA A 106 -7.82 -0.72 -9.21
N VAL A 107 -7.46 0.05 -8.18
CA VAL A 107 -6.94 1.40 -8.34
C VAL A 107 -5.63 1.39 -9.12
N ALA A 108 -4.72 0.50 -8.76
CA ALA A 108 -3.43 0.37 -9.45
C ALA A 108 -3.63 0.02 -10.93
N ALA A 109 -4.55 -0.90 -11.23
CA ALA A 109 -4.82 -1.34 -12.61
C ALA A 109 -5.45 -0.23 -13.45
N VAL A 110 -6.45 0.45 -12.91
CA VAL A 110 -7.17 1.52 -13.64
C VAL A 110 -6.24 2.69 -13.96
N HIS A 111 -5.32 3.03 -13.04
CA HIS A 111 -4.33 4.09 -13.26
C HIS A 111 -3.10 3.60 -14.03
N ALA A 112 -3.07 2.33 -14.42
CA ALA A 112 -1.98 1.72 -15.21
C ALA A 112 -0.60 1.94 -14.58
N VAL A 113 -0.50 1.81 -13.25
CA VAL A 113 0.79 1.85 -12.57
C VAL A 113 1.61 0.62 -12.96
N ASP A 114 2.93 0.79 -13.01
CA ASP A 114 3.81 -0.31 -13.42
C ASP A 114 3.92 -1.40 -12.36
N TYR A 115 3.92 -1.02 -11.08
CA TYR A 115 4.07 -1.96 -9.97
C TYR A 115 3.14 -1.63 -8.82
N LEU A 116 2.65 -2.68 -8.15
CA LEU A 116 1.96 -2.60 -6.87
C LEU A 116 2.90 -3.19 -5.81
N LEU A 117 3.39 -2.35 -4.90
CA LEU A 117 4.28 -2.80 -3.84
C LEU A 117 3.48 -3.16 -2.59
N ARG A 118 3.61 -4.41 -2.17
CA ARG A 118 2.96 -5.00 -1.00
C ARG A 118 4.00 -5.57 -0.06
N ARG A 119 3.53 -6.27 0.97
CA ARG A 119 4.44 -6.98 1.88
C ARG A 119 5.21 -8.05 1.11
N ILE A 120 6.52 -7.94 1.13
CA ILE A 120 7.40 -8.83 0.37
C ILE A 120 7.24 -10.29 0.79
N GLN A 121 7.00 -10.54 2.08
CA GLN A 121 6.86 -11.88 2.62
C GLN A 121 5.69 -12.69 2.04
N GLU A 122 4.74 -12.03 1.42
CA GLU A 122 3.58 -12.72 0.83
C GLU A 122 3.91 -13.48 -0.44
N PHE A 123 5.11 -13.28 -0.97
CA PHE A 123 5.53 -13.87 -2.23
C PHE A 123 6.57 -14.99 -2.07
N VAL A 124 6.76 -15.43 -0.87
CA VAL A 124 7.74 -16.47 -0.56
C VAL A 124 7.08 -17.83 -0.54
#